data_a48cc76e90b0d20a6be300f38039d5d8
#
_entry.id   a48cc76e90b0d20a6be300f38039d5d8
#
_cell.length_a   1.000
_cell.length_b   1.000
_cell.length_c   1.000
_cell.angle_alpha   90.00
_cell.angle_beta   90.00
_cell.angle_gamma   90.00
#
_symmetry.space_group_name_H-M   'P 1'
#
loop_
_entity.id
_entity.type
_entity.pdbx_description
1 polymer ?
#
loop_
_entity_poly.entity_id
_entity_poly.type
_entity_poly.pdbx_seq_one_letter_code
_entity_poly.pdbx_strand_id
1 'polypeptide(L)'
;RLIFGILVLAIVLLIGTQAALWFGRSLFAEPNVETAESVTGVLNAERIVLVFAHPDDEITATELISRAVAEGAFVATITATRGEAGTQYPEIVAQEYLGLVREGELRQHGFVLGLDEQIVLGLPDGGVPEAISDAALAARVLEELERLEPQAVVTFHPPSGVSLHPDHMAMGRAALAATQQYARRNGEAITLVYTLNSRPGSRRFGGERYARVADLQPDP
;
A
#
# COMPACT_ATOMS: atom_id res chain seq x y z
N ARG A 1 36.76 29.20 25.37
CA ARG A 1 37.35 28.19 24.46
C ARG A 1 36.54 26.87 24.47
N LEU A 2 36.12 26.36 25.64
CA LEU A 2 35.35 25.11 25.77
C LEU A 2 33.97 25.25 25.05
N ILE A 3 33.22 26.29 25.29
CA ILE A 3 31.92 26.57 24.68
C ILE A 3 32.04 26.63 23.14
N PHE A 4 33.07 27.29 22.64
CA PHE A 4 33.34 27.35 21.19
C PHE A 4 33.64 25.98 20.62
N GLY A 5 34.44 25.14 21.30
CA GLY A 5 34.71 23.77 20.87
C GLY A 5 33.45 22.90 20.83
N ILE A 6 32.55 23.02 21.83
CA ILE A 6 31.26 22.31 21.87
C ILE A 6 30.37 22.77 20.72
N LEU A 7 30.26 24.04 20.43
CA LEU A 7 29.48 24.59 19.32
C LEU A 7 29.99 24.08 17.97
N VAL A 8 31.30 24.09 17.74
CA VAL A 8 31.91 23.58 16.51
C VAL A 8 31.59 22.09 16.34
N LEU A 9 31.74 21.28 17.41
CA LEU A 9 31.39 19.85 17.37
C LEU A 9 29.92 19.64 17.07
N ALA A 10 29.03 20.38 17.69
CA ALA A 10 27.58 20.29 17.44
C ALA A 10 27.22 20.60 15.96
N ILE A 11 27.83 21.65 15.39
CA ILE A 11 27.66 22.03 13.99
C ILE A 11 28.17 20.91 13.05
N VAL A 12 29.35 20.36 13.32
CA VAL A 12 29.91 19.26 12.52
C VAL A 12 29.02 18.01 12.56
N LEU A 13 28.50 17.64 13.74
CA LEU A 13 27.58 16.54 13.90
C LEU A 13 26.27 16.80 13.16
N LEU A 14 25.73 18.00 13.24
CA LEU A 14 24.50 18.37 12.54
C LEU A 14 24.70 18.27 11.02
N ILE A 15 25.77 18.85 10.47
CA ILE A 15 26.09 18.79 9.04
C ILE A 15 26.31 17.35 8.61
N GLY A 16 27.06 16.56 9.37
CA GLY A 16 27.31 15.15 9.08
C GLY A 16 26.01 14.33 9.05
N THR A 17 25.12 14.56 10.03
CA THR A 17 23.82 13.92 10.08
C THR A 17 22.95 14.30 8.88
N GLN A 18 22.87 15.60 8.54
CA GLN A 18 22.10 16.05 7.36
C GLN A 18 22.66 15.49 6.06
N ALA A 19 23.98 15.44 5.90
CA ALA A 19 24.61 14.85 4.74
C ALA A 19 24.33 13.34 4.63
N ALA A 20 24.38 12.60 5.75
CA ALA A 20 24.05 11.19 5.79
C ALA A 20 22.57 10.93 5.46
N LEU A 21 21.65 11.75 5.99
CA LEU A 21 20.22 11.66 5.67
C LEU A 21 19.96 11.98 4.19
N TRP A 22 20.60 13.03 3.65
CA TRP A 22 20.47 13.37 2.24
C TRP A 22 21.00 12.27 1.34
N PHE A 23 22.17 11.71 1.65
CA PHE A 23 22.74 10.58 0.92
C PHE A 23 21.81 9.35 1.01
N GLY A 24 21.33 8.99 2.21
CA GLY A 24 20.40 7.89 2.39
C GLY A 24 19.13 8.05 1.54
N ARG A 25 18.53 9.25 1.57
CA ARG A 25 17.38 9.57 0.72
C ARG A 25 17.68 9.42 -0.77
N SER A 26 18.85 9.90 -1.21
CA SER A 26 19.22 9.83 -2.63
C SER A 26 19.36 8.39 -3.18
N LEU A 27 19.58 7.41 -2.30
CA LEU A 27 19.65 6.01 -2.69
C LEU A 27 18.29 5.42 -3.11
N PHE A 28 17.21 6.00 -2.57
CA PHE A 28 15.83 5.57 -2.79
C PHE A 28 15.01 6.58 -3.60
N ALA A 29 15.54 7.78 -3.83
CA ALA A 29 14.81 8.81 -4.55
C ALA A 29 14.50 8.36 -5.98
N GLU A 30 13.21 8.39 -6.32
CA GLU A 30 12.74 8.17 -7.69
C GLU A 30 12.84 9.51 -8.43
N PRO A 31 13.58 9.58 -9.55
CA PRO A 31 13.68 10.81 -10.31
C PRO A 31 12.33 11.17 -10.95
N ASN A 32 12.06 12.47 -11.06
CA ASN A 32 10.88 13.01 -11.73
C ASN A 32 9.52 12.69 -11.06
N VAL A 33 9.51 12.24 -9.80
CA VAL A 33 8.27 12.09 -9.04
C VAL A 33 7.88 13.42 -8.43
N GLU A 34 6.68 13.87 -8.74
CA GLU A 34 6.08 15.05 -8.13
C GLU A 34 5.50 14.71 -6.75
N THR A 35 5.62 15.63 -5.82
CA THR A 35 4.98 15.51 -4.50
C THR A 35 3.67 16.25 -4.50
N ALA A 36 2.61 15.59 -4.05
CA ALA A 36 1.31 16.20 -3.87
C ALA A 36 1.20 16.92 -2.51
N GLU A 37 0.66 18.12 -2.48
CA GLU A 37 0.35 18.83 -1.23
C GLU A 37 -0.99 18.34 -0.62
N SER A 38 -1.92 17.88 -1.45
CA SER A 38 -3.24 17.37 -1.05
C SER A 38 -3.53 16.06 -1.78
N VAL A 39 -3.93 15.03 -1.04
CA VAL A 39 -4.33 13.73 -1.58
C VAL A 39 -5.70 13.85 -2.24
N THR A 40 -6.68 14.41 -1.55
CA THR A 40 -8.04 14.59 -2.09
C THR A 40 -8.05 15.50 -3.31
N GLY A 41 -7.21 16.53 -3.32
CA GLY A 41 -7.08 17.44 -4.46
C GLY A 41 -6.48 16.77 -5.70
N VAL A 42 -5.39 16.02 -5.55
CA VAL A 42 -4.75 15.33 -6.68
C VAL A 42 -5.61 14.18 -7.21
N LEU A 43 -6.26 13.42 -6.32
CA LEU A 43 -7.12 12.31 -6.71
C LEU A 43 -8.50 12.79 -7.19
N ASN A 44 -8.87 14.04 -6.91
CA ASN A 44 -10.21 14.56 -7.06
C ASN A 44 -11.25 13.63 -6.42
N ALA A 45 -11.01 13.23 -5.17
CA ALA A 45 -11.76 12.18 -4.49
C ALA A 45 -11.91 12.51 -3.00
N GLU A 46 -13.16 12.46 -2.53
CA GLU A 46 -13.54 12.51 -1.11
C GLU A 46 -13.86 11.12 -0.55
N ARG A 47 -13.91 10.09 -1.41
CA ARG A 47 -14.14 8.70 -1.04
C ARG A 47 -13.10 7.82 -1.72
N ILE A 48 -12.24 7.22 -0.91
CA ILE A 48 -11.07 6.46 -1.36
C ILE A 48 -11.16 5.03 -0.81
N VAL A 49 -11.05 4.03 -1.68
CA VAL A 49 -11.02 2.62 -1.28
C VAL A 49 -9.67 2.01 -1.64
N LEU A 50 -9.03 1.38 -0.67
CA LEU A 50 -7.79 0.65 -0.88
C LEU A 50 -8.07 -0.85 -1.00
N VAL A 51 -7.48 -1.52 -1.98
CA VAL A 51 -7.72 -2.95 -2.27
C VAL A 51 -6.40 -3.69 -2.21
N PHE A 52 -6.21 -4.51 -1.17
CA PHE A 52 -4.96 -5.20 -0.88
C PHE A 52 -5.17 -6.68 -0.59
N ALA A 53 -4.08 -7.45 -0.48
CA ALA A 53 -4.12 -8.89 -0.31
C ALA A 53 -4.07 -9.33 1.16
N HIS A 54 -3.18 -8.75 1.95
CA HIS A 54 -2.91 -9.21 3.32
C HIS A 54 -3.03 -8.09 4.33
N PRO A 55 -3.25 -8.40 5.62
CA PRO A 55 -3.00 -7.46 6.70
C PRO A 55 -1.54 -7.00 6.66
N ASP A 56 -1.28 -5.73 6.79
CA ASP A 56 0.00 -4.99 6.66
C ASP A 56 0.28 -4.38 5.26
N ASP A 57 -0.38 -4.79 4.21
CA ASP A 57 -0.17 -4.22 2.87
C ASP A 57 -0.49 -2.71 2.80
N GLU A 58 -1.42 -2.24 3.64
CA GLU A 58 -1.78 -0.82 3.76
C GLU A 58 -0.62 0.06 4.22
N ILE A 59 0.46 -0.53 4.76
CA ILE A 59 1.70 0.17 5.09
C ILE A 59 2.28 0.85 3.84
N THR A 60 2.10 0.26 2.67
CA THR A 60 2.56 0.83 1.39
C THR A 60 1.86 2.14 1.01
N ALA A 61 0.74 2.43 1.66
CA ALA A 61 -0.08 3.62 1.42
C ALA A 61 -0.37 4.44 2.69
N THR A 62 0.35 4.20 3.80
CA THR A 62 0.09 4.84 5.10
C THR A 62 0.06 6.36 5.03
N GLU A 63 0.99 6.99 4.31
CA GLU A 63 1.03 8.45 4.16
C GLU A 63 -0.19 8.97 3.38
N LEU A 64 -0.58 8.27 2.31
CA LEU A 64 -1.78 8.60 1.54
C LEU A 64 -3.02 8.50 2.43
N ILE A 65 -3.17 7.40 3.17
CA ILE A 65 -4.30 7.18 4.09
C ILE A 65 -4.35 8.31 5.13
N SER A 66 -3.24 8.54 5.85
CA SER A 66 -3.18 9.52 6.93
C SER A 66 -3.52 10.93 6.45
N ARG A 67 -3.06 11.31 5.25
CA ARG A 67 -3.38 12.62 4.66
C ARG A 67 -4.82 12.70 4.21
N ALA A 68 -5.34 11.68 3.51
CA ALA A 68 -6.72 11.64 3.07
C ALA A 68 -7.70 11.78 4.25
N VAL A 69 -7.46 11.02 5.33
CA VAL A 69 -8.25 11.12 6.58
C VAL A 69 -8.13 12.52 7.20
N ALA A 70 -6.92 13.09 7.28
CA ALA A 70 -6.72 14.45 7.80
C ALA A 70 -7.40 15.53 6.95
N GLU A 71 -7.59 15.29 5.66
CA GLU A 71 -8.33 16.14 4.72
C GLU A 71 -9.84 15.91 4.77
N GLY A 72 -10.32 14.96 5.60
CA GLY A 72 -11.75 14.66 5.82
C GLY A 72 -12.36 13.70 4.80
N ALA A 73 -11.55 12.99 4.02
CA ALA A 73 -12.04 11.97 3.10
C ALA A 73 -12.56 10.73 3.85
N PHE A 74 -13.59 10.09 3.31
CA PHE A 74 -13.96 8.73 3.66
C PHE A 74 -12.91 7.76 3.12
N VAL A 75 -12.32 6.93 3.98
CA VAL A 75 -11.29 5.97 3.57
C VAL A 75 -11.64 4.57 4.07
N ALA A 76 -11.73 3.62 3.14
CA ALA A 76 -12.00 2.22 3.46
C ALA A 76 -10.95 1.28 2.85
N THR A 77 -10.81 0.07 3.44
CA THR A 77 -9.93 -0.97 2.91
C THR A 77 -10.69 -2.26 2.63
N ILE A 78 -10.30 -2.94 1.55
CA ILE A 78 -10.71 -4.30 1.20
C ILE A 78 -9.44 -5.16 1.21
N THR A 79 -9.36 -6.11 2.14
CA THR A 79 -8.23 -7.03 2.29
C THR A 79 -8.67 -8.45 1.95
N ALA A 80 -7.92 -9.16 1.10
CA ALA A 80 -8.35 -10.47 0.61
C ALA A 80 -8.31 -11.56 1.68
N THR A 81 -7.24 -11.62 2.48
CA THR A 81 -6.96 -12.71 3.41
C THR A 81 -6.86 -12.22 4.85
N ARG A 82 -6.69 -13.14 5.78
CA ARG A 82 -6.37 -12.82 7.18
C ARG A 82 -4.89 -12.89 7.48
N GLY A 83 -4.04 -13.24 6.50
CA GLY A 83 -2.62 -13.38 6.70
C GLY A 83 -2.22 -14.63 7.50
N GLU A 84 -3.03 -15.68 7.47
CA GLU A 84 -2.88 -16.89 8.29
C GLU A 84 -1.69 -17.76 7.88
N ALA A 85 -1.15 -17.62 6.67
CA ALA A 85 0.05 -18.33 6.22
C ALA A 85 1.36 -17.57 6.52
N GLY A 86 1.27 -16.42 7.19
CA GLY A 86 2.44 -15.61 7.56
C GLY A 86 3.43 -16.35 8.44
N THR A 87 4.71 -15.99 8.33
CA THR A 87 5.79 -16.54 9.18
C THR A 87 5.88 -15.73 10.46
N GLN A 88 5.89 -16.45 11.60
CA GLN A 88 6.08 -15.83 12.92
C GLN A 88 7.54 -16.01 13.37
N TYR A 89 8.18 -14.93 13.87
CA TYR A 89 9.46 -15.01 14.53
C TYR A 89 9.64 -13.88 15.58
N PRO A 90 9.66 -14.21 16.90
CA PRO A 90 9.34 -15.51 17.47
C PRO A 90 7.88 -15.92 17.25
N GLU A 91 7.54 -17.20 17.43
CA GLU A 91 6.15 -17.66 17.44
C GLU A 91 5.42 -17.03 18.64
N ILE A 92 4.35 -16.25 18.35
CA ILE A 92 3.56 -15.54 19.35
C ILE A 92 2.24 -16.25 19.65
N VAL A 93 1.72 -17.00 18.68
CA VAL A 93 0.49 -17.82 18.82
C VAL A 93 0.65 -19.09 17.97
N ALA A 94 -0.15 -20.12 18.26
CA ALA A 94 -0.24 -21.29 17.39
C ALA A 94 -0.74 -20.87 15.99
N GLN A 95 -0.16 -21.46 14.93
CA GLN A 95 -0.39 -21.06 13.54
C GLN A 95 -1.89 -21.00 13.17
N GLU A 96 -2.69 -21.89 13.73
CA GLU A 96 -4.15 -21.93 13.51
C GLU A 96 -4.89 -20.66 14.01
N TYR A 97 -4.29 -19.90 14.92
CA TYR A 97 -4.85 -18.65 15.42
C TYR A 97 -4.24 -17.39 14.81
N LEU A 98 -3.19 -17.55 13.99
CA LEU A 98 -2.46 -16.41 13.43
C LEU A 98 -3.38 -15.47 12.64
N GLY A 99 -4.27 -16.01 11.82
CA GLY A 99 -5.21 -15.20 11.05
C GLY A 99 -6.14 -14.33 11.90
N LEU A 100 -6.55 -14.81 13.08
CA LEU A 100 -7.35 -14.02 14.00
C LEU A 100 -6.54 -12.87 14.63
N VAL A 101 -5.29 -13.15 14.97
CA VAL A 101 -4.39 -12.10 15.52
C VAL A 101 -4.13 -11.03 14.47
N ARG A 102 -3.75 -11.43 13.25
CA ARG A 102 -3.45 -10.49 12.17
C ARG A 102 -4.67 -9.68 11.71
N GLU A 103 -5.86 -10.29 11.68
CA GLU A 103 -7.09 -9.51 11.47
C GLU A 103 -7.32 -8.50 12.60
N GLY A 104 -7.03 -8.86 13.85
CA GLY A 104 -7.08 -7.94 14.98
C GLY A 104 -6.11 -6.77 14.84
N GLU A 105 -4.87 -7.05 14.41
CA GLU A 105 -3.85 -6.03 14.14
C GLU A 105 -4.26 -5.10 12.99
N LEU A 106 -4.80 -5.66 11.90
CA LEU A 106 -5.35 -4.90 10.77
C LEU A 106 -6.42 -3.91 11.24
N ARG A 107 -7.37 -4.38 12.05
CA ARG A 107 -8.45 -3.53 12.58
C ARG A 107 -7.93 -2.46 13.53
N GLN A 108 -6.95 -2.80 14.37
CA GLN A 108 -6.31 -1.83 15.25
C GLN A 108 -5.54 -0.77 14.45
N HIS A 109 -4.79 -1.18 13.43
CA HIS A 109 -4.06 -0.26 12.55
C HIS A 109 -5.02 0.69 11.84
N GLY A 110 -6.10 0.18 11.25
CA GLY A 110 -7.11 1.03 10.62
C GLY A 110 -7.78 2.01 11.58
N PHE A 111 -8.07 1.57 12.82
CA PHE A 111 -8.58 2.48 13.85
C PHE A 111 -7.59 3.61 14.18
N VAL A 112 -6.29 3.31 14.29
CA VAL A 112 -5.25 4.31 14.55
C VAL A 112 -5.10 5.28 13.38
N LEU A 113 -5.22 4.80 12.14
CA LEU A 113 -5.18 5.63 10.94
C LEU A 113 -6.45 6.44 10.71
N GLY A 114 -7.55 6.10 11.39
CA GLY A 114 -8.84 6.76 11.24
C GLY A 114 -9.64 6.27 10.02
N LEU A 115 -9.45 5.01 9.61
CA LEU A 115 -10.26 4.40 8.54
C LEU A 115 -11.72 4.31 8.95
N ASP A 116 -12.62 4.62 8.02
CA ASP A 116 -14.07 4.53 8.22
C ASP A 116 -14.56 3.08 8.18
N GLU A 117 -13.96 2.26 7.31
CA GLU A 117 -14.37 0.87 7.15
C GLU A 117 -13.21 -0.06 6.74
N GLN A 118 -13.25 -1.30 7.22
CA GLN A 118 -12.29 -2.35 6.88
C GLN A 118 -13.04 -3.65 6.56
N ILE A 119 -12.88 -4.14 5.33
CA ILE A 119 -13.50 -5.36 4.83
C ILE A 119 -12.43 -6.43 4.65
N VAL A 120 -12.68 -7.64 5.17
CA VAL A 120 -11.83 -8.81 4.95
C VAL A 120 -12.62 -9.85 4.18
N LEU A 121 -12.14 -10.23 2.99
CA LEU A 121 -12.85 -11.16 2.11
C LEU A 121 -12.76 -12.62 2.59
N GLY A 122 -11.80 -12.96 3.46
CA GLY A 122 -11.65 -14.28 4.04
C GLY A 122 -11.19 -15.34 3.03
N LEU A 123 -10.43 -14.95 2.02
CA LEU A 123 -9.77 -15.87 1.10
C LEU A 123 -8.52 -16.47 1.74
N PRO A 124 -8.05 -17.65 1.31
CA PRO A 124 -6.86 -18.28 1.87
C PRO A 124 -5.61 -17.48 1.53
N ASP A 125 -4.78 -17.25 2.55
CA ASP A 125 -3.50 -16.55 2.44
C ASP A 125 -2.46 -17.41 1.70
N GLY A 126 -1.74 -16.78 0.76
CA GLY A 126 -0.77 -17.45 -0.10
C GLY A 126 -1.40 -18.28 -1.22
N GLY A 127 -2.73 -18.27 -1.36
CA GLY A 127 -3.47 -19.12 -2.29
C GLY A 127 -4.67 -18.45 -2.94
N VAL A 128 -4.72 -17.13 -3.01
CA VAL A 128 -5.85 -16.41 -3.61
C VAL A 128 -6.09 -16.80 -5.09
N PRO A 129 -5.07 -16.87 -5.97
CA PRO A 129 -5.30 -17.25 -7.37
C PRO A 129 -5.82 -18.68 -7.57
N GLU A 130 -5.50 -19.60 -6.66
CA GLU A 130 -5.94 -20.99 -6.69
C GLU A 130 -7.34 -21.17 -6.12
N ALA A 131 -7.74 -20.32 -5.19
CA ALA A 131 -9.02 -20.41 -4.49
C ALA A 131 -10.17 -19.79 -5.26
N ILE A 132 -9.91 -18.80 -6.12
CA ILE A 132 -10.95 -18.06 -6.84
C ILE A 132 -10.45 -17.59 -8.19
N SER A 133 -11.29 -17.63 -9.22
CA SER A 133 -10.93 -17.10 -10.54
C SER A 133 -10.82 -15.57 -10.53
N ASP A 134 -9.98 -15.01 -11.41
CA ASP A 134 -9.82 -13.54 -11.54
C ASP A 134 -11.17 -12.84 -11.76
N ALA A 135 -12.07 -13.43 -12.53
CA ALA A 135 -13.40 -12.87 -12.80
C ALA A 135 -14.30 -12.85 -11.54
N ALA A 136 -14.28 -13.94 -10.75
CA ALA A 136 -15.06 -14.00 -9.52
C ALA A 136 -14.47 -13.12 -8.43
N LEU A 137 -13.14 -12.99 -8.34
CA LEU A 137 -12.47 -12.07 -7.42
C LEU A 137 -12.80 -10.62 -7.78
N ALA A 138 -12.74 -10.27 -9.07
CA ALA A 138 -13.14 -8.94 -9.54
C ALA A 138 -14.61 -8.62 -9.24
N ALA A 139 -15.51 -9.62 -9.35
CA ALA A 139 -16.92 -9.45 -9.00
C ALA A 139 -17.12 -9.17 -7.50
N ARG A 140 -16.37 -9.85 -6.62
CA ARG A 140 -16.43 -9.57 -5.17
C ARG A 140 -15.93 -8.18 -4.81
N VAL A 141 -14.82 -7.76 -5.46
CA VAL A 141 -14.32 -6.39 -5.27
C VAL A 141 -15.32 -5.37 -5.81
N LEU A 142 -15.92 -5.63 -6.97
CA LEU A 142 -16.94 -4.75 -7.56
C LEU A 142 -18.15 -4.56 -6.65
N GLU A 143 -18.65 -5.63 -6.02
CA GLU A 143 -19.77 -5.56 -5.07
C GLU A 143 -19.48 -4.57 -3.93
N GLU A 144 -18.26 -4.59 -3.38
CA GLU A 144 -17.83 -3.65 -2.36
C GLU A 144 -17.64 -2.24 -2.91
N LEU A 145 -17.12 -2.07 -4.13
CA LEU A 145 -17.02 -0.75 -4.76
C LEU A 145 -18.40 -0.13 -5.01
N GLU A 146 -19.38 -0.95 -5.45
CA GLU A 146 -20.78 -0.49 -5.65
C GLU A 146 -21.43 -0.03 -4.32
N ARG A 147 -21.09 -0.66 -3.20
CA ARG A 147 -21.58 -0.31 -1.87
C ARG A 147 -20.88 0.91 -1.28
N LEU A 148 -19.56 1.04 -1.50
CA LEU A 148 -18.72 2.10 -0.94
C LEU A 148 -18.72 3.37 -1.78
N GLU A 149 -19.12 3.30 -3.04
CA GLU A 149 -19.19 4.42 -3.98
C GLU A 149 -17.90 5.28 -4.04
N PRO A 150 -16.71 4.68 -4.29
CA PRO A 150 -15.48 5.43 -4.31
C PRO A 150 -15.32 6.29 -5.55
N GLN A 151 -14.58 7.39 -5.42
CA GLN A 151 -14.08 8.23 -6.51
C GLN A 151 -12.64 7.89 -6.87
N ALA A 152 -11.91 7.25 -5.93
CA ALA A 152 -10.58 6.73 -6.18
C ALA A 152 -10.39 5.34 -5.57
N VAL A 153 -9.65 4.48 -6.28
CA VAL A 153 -9.22 3.15 -5.81
C VAL A 153 -7.70 3.11 -5.81
N VAL A 154 -7.11 2.64 -4.71
CA VAL A 154 -5.68 2.43 -4.56
C VAL A 154 -5.41 0.94 -4.47
N THR A 155 -4.45 0.42 -5.22
CA THR A 155 -4.12 -1.01 -5.20
C THR A 155 -2.68 -1.27 -5.64
N PHE A 156 -2.28 -2.52 -5.69
CA PHE A 156 -1.01 -2.94 -6.26
C PHE A 156 -0.98 -2.83 -7.78
N HIS A 157 0.16 -2.45 -8.33
CA HIS A 157 0.40 -2.56 -9.76
C HIS A 157 0.30 -4.03 -10.22
N PRO A 158 -0.67 -4.40 -11.09
CA PRO A 158 -1.01 -5.80 -11.37
C PRO A 158 0.17 -6.67 -11.86
N PRO A 159 1.07 -6.17 -12.76
CA PRO A 159 2.21 -6.97 -13.24
C PRO A 159 3.29 -7.22 -12.20
N SER A 160 3.52 -6.30 -11.24
CA SER A 160 4.60 -6.41 -10.27
C SER A 160 4.13 -6.84 -8.88
N GLY A 161 2.89 -6.49 -8.49
CA GLY A 161 2.38 -6.72 -7.14
C GLY A 161 3.32 -6.19 -6.06
N VAL A 162 4.12 -5.18 -6.34
CA VAL A 162 5.23 -4.59 -5.56
C VAL A 162 6.29 -5.58 -5.06
N SER A 163 6.00 -6.88 -5.07
CA SER A 163 6.86 -7.95 -4.55
C SER A 163 6.87 -9.23 -5.39
N LEU A 164 6.17 -9.28 -6.52
CA LEU A 164 5.87 -10.48 -7.30
C LEU A 164 5.11 -11.56 -6.49
N HIS A 165 4.39 -11.14 -5.44
CA HIS A 165 3.54 -12.06 -4.70
C HIS A 165 2.29 -12.39 -5.54
N PRO A 166 1.92 -13.67 -5.72
CA PRO A 166 0.77 -14.04 -6.54
C PRO A 166 -0.55 -13.39 -6.09
N ASP A 167 -0.80 -13.31 -4.78
CA ASP A 167 -2.00 -12.70 -4.21
C ASP A 167 -2.05 -11.19 -4.46
N HIS A 168 -0.91 -10.47 -4.34
CA HIS A 168 -0.85 -9.04 -4.67
C HIS A 168 -1.17 -8.78 -6.15
N MET A 169 -0.61 -9.62 -7.04
CA MET A 169 -0.88 -9.52 -8.47
C MET A 169 -2.34 -9.83 -8.80
N ALA A 170 -2.93 -10.83 -8.11
CA ALA A 170 -4.34 -11.18 -8.27
C ALA A 170 -5.26 -10.03 -7.80
N MET A 171 -4.99 -9.47 -6.62
CA MET A 171 -5.77 -8.34 -6.09
C MET A 171 -5.62 -7.10 -6.96
N GLY A 172 -4.42 -6.81 -7.46
CA GLY A 172 -4.20 -5.71 -8.42
C GLY A 172 -5.02 -5.88 -9.70
N ARG A 173 -5.06 -7.11 -10.30
CA ARG A 173 -5.91 -7.41 -11.46
C ARG A 173 -7.39 -7.29 -11.15
N ALA A 174 -7.82 -7.81 -10.01
CA ALA A 174 -9.21 -7.76 -9.59
C ALA A 174 -9.68 -6.31 -9.35
N ALA A 175 -8.88 -5.51 -8.67
CA ALA A 175 -9.17 -4.10 -8.44
C ALA A 175 -9.25 -3.30 -9.76
N LEU A 176 -8.31 -3.50 -10.68
CA LEU A 176 -8.34 -2.90 -12.02
C LEU A 176 -9.63 -3.26 -12.77
N ALA A 177 -9.96 -4.56 -12.84
CA ALA A 177 -11.14 -5.03 -13.54
C ALA A 177 -12.45 -4.53 -12.89
N ALA A 178 -12.53 -4.55 -11.56
CA ALA A 178 -13.67 -4.04 -10.81
C ALA A 178 -13.86 -2.53 -11.02
N THR A 179 -12.79 -1.74 -10.90
CA THR A 179 -12.82 -0.29 -11.12
C THR A 179 -13.29 0.07 -12.51
N GLN A 180 -12.80 -0.65 -13.54
CA GLN A 180 -13.27 -0.43 -14.91
C GLN A 180 -14.75 -0.80 -15.11
N GLN A 181 -15.25 -1.85 -14.44
CA GLN A 181 -16.66 -2.21 -14.51
C GLN A 181 -17.53 -1.21 -13.77
N TYR A 182 -17.10 -0.77 -12.59
CA TYR A 182 -17.77 0.25 -11.79
C TYR A 182 -17.92 1.55 -12.58
N ALA A 183 -16.84 2.07 -13.17
CA ALA A 183 -16.86 3.25 -14.00
C ALA A 183 -17.84 3.15 -15.21
N ARG A 184 -17.84 1.98 -15.87
CA ARG A 184 -18.78 1.76 -17.00
C ARG A 184 -20.24 1.72 -16.57
N ARG A 185 -20.56 1.18 -15.39
CA ARG A 185 -21.94 1.07 -14.89
C ARG A 185 -22.49 2.42 -14.45
N ASN A 186 -21.66 3.22 -13.80
CA ASN A 186 -22.07 4.50 -13.21
C ASN A 186 -21.92 5.68 -14.18
N GLY A 187 -21.20 5.49 -15.30
CA GLY A 187 -20.94 6.58 -16.28
C GLY A 187 -20.00 7.65 -15.76
N GLU A 188 -19.29 7.40 -14.66
CA GLU A 188 -18.38 8.33 -14.01
C GLU A 188 -16.93 7.86 -14.11
N ALA A 189 -16.01 8.82 -14.25
CA ALA A 189 -14.59 8.52 -14.18
C ALA A 189 -14.19 8.26 -12.72
N ILE A 190 -13.41 7.20 -12.51
CA ILE A 190 -12.83 6.87 -11.21
C ILE A 190 -11.31 6.85 -11.34
N THR A 191 -10.63 7.44 -10.36
CA THR A 191 -9.17 7.48 -10.31
C THR A 191 -8.63 6.14 -9.81
N LEU A 192 -7.72 5.50 -10.57
CA LEU A 192 -7.03 4.29 -10.15
C LEU A 192 -5.56 4.59 -9.88
N VAL A 193 -5.11 4.29 -8.68
CA VAL A 193 -3.74 4.54 -8.20
C VAL A 193 -3.05 3.22 -7.91
N TYR A 194 -1.80 3.09 -8.34
CA TYR A 194 -0.98 1.93 -8.01
C TYR A 194 0.09 2.29 -6.98
N THR A 195 0.26 1.42 -5.98
CA THR A 195 1.44 1.46 -5.12
C THR A 195 2.64 0.88 -5.87
N LEU A 196 3.77 1.57 -5.80
CA LEU A 196 5.00 1.20 -6.47
C LEU A 196 6.18 1.28 -5.49
N ASN A 197 7.20 0.48 -5.73
CA ASN A 197 8.47 0.58 -5.02
C ASN A 197 9.39 1.62 -5.67
N SER A 198 10.29 2.21 -4.88
CA SER A 198 11.42 2.94 -5.44
C SER A 198 12.25 2.03 -6.35
N ARG A 199 12.35 2.34 -7.65
CA ARG A 199 13.17 1.58 -8.61
C ARG A 199 14.66 1.61 -8.26
N PRO A 200 15.27 2.77 -7.93
CA PRO A 200 16.64 2.80 -7.48
C PRO A 200 16.89 1.96 -6.22
N GLY A 201 16.01 2.04 -5.23
CA GLY A 201 16.10 1.22 -4.02
C GLY A 201 15.95 -0.27 -4.30
N SER A 202 14.97 -0.66 -5.09
CA SER A 202 14.71 -2.04 -5.49
C SER A 202 15.90 -2.66 -6.23
N ARG A 203 16.51 -1.95 -7.19
CA ARG A 203 17.67 -2.43 -7.92
C ARG A 203 18.95 -2.51 -7.08
N ARG A 204 19.13 -1.61 -6.10
CA ARG A 204 20.35 -1.57 -5.27
C ARG A 204 20.31 -2.56 -4.12
N PHE A 205 19.17 -2.76 -3.49
CA PHE A 205 19.08 -3.47 -2.21
C PHE A 205 18.16 -4.69 -2.24
N GLY A 206 17.30 -4.82 -3.24
CA GLY A 206 16.26 -5.84 -3.29
C GLY A 206 16.65 -7.17 -3.92
N GLY A 207 17.89 -7.33 -4.41
CA GLY A 207 18.33 -8.51 -5.15
C GLY A 207 17.57 -8.71 -6.47
N GLU A 208 17.70 -9.89 -7.08
CA GLU A 208 17.11 -10.19 -8.39
C GLU A 208 15.59 -10.04 -8.44
N ARG A 209 14.92 -10.45 -7.38
CA ARG A 209 13.44 -10.37 -7.28
C ARG A 209 12.95 -8.93 -7.42
N TYR A 210 13.48 -8.02 -6.60
CA TYR A 210 13.05 -6.62 -6.63
C TYR A 210 13.62 -5.82 -7.80
N ALA A 211 14.76 -6.22 -8.35
CA ALA A 211 15.23 -5.68 -9.63
C ALA A 211 14.19 -5.96 -10.74
N ARG A 212 13.65 -7.20 -10.80
CA ARG A 212 12.58 -7.56 -11.72
C ARG A 212 11.27 -6.79 -11.43
N VAL A 213 10.92 -6.57 -10.16
CA VAL A 213 9.80 -5.69 -9.80
C VAL A 213 9.98 -4.31 -10.41
N ALA A 214 11.17 -3.71 -10.25
CA ALA A 214 11.49 -2.39 -10.78
C ALA A 214 11.39 -2.31 -12.32
N ASP A 215 11.72 -3.40 -13.03
CA ASP A 215 11.64 -3.46 -14.50
C ASP A 215 10.18 -3.60 -15.01
N LEU A 216 9.29 -4.12 -14.19
CA LEU A 216 7.86 -4.28 -14.52
C LEU A 216 7.02 -3.04 -14.19
N GLN A 217 7.52 -2.15 -13.35
CA GLN A 217 6.79 -0.95 -12.95
C GLN A 217 6.77 0.09 -14.08
N PRO A 218 5.67 0.86 -14.21
CA PRO A 218 5.60 1.96 -15.17
C PRO A 218 6.64 3.04 -14.83
N ASP A 219 6.98 3.86 -15.81
CA ASP A 219 7.71 5.08 -15.55
C ASP A 219 6.87 6.05 -14.70
N PRO A 220 7.49 6.77 -13.76
CA PRO A 220 6.80 7.72 -12.88
C PRO A 220 6.25 8.92 -13.65
#